data_d4168b4dcaafa998000538c10b19bc8a
#
_entry.id   d4168b4dcaafa998000538c10b19bc8a
#
_cell.length_a   1.000
_cell.length_b   1.000
_cell.length_c   1.000
_cell.angle_alpha   90.00
_cell.angle_beta   90.00
_cell.angle_gamma   90.00
#
_symmetry.space_group_name_H-M   'P 1'
#
loop_
_entity.id
_entity.type
_entity.pdbx_description
1 polymer ?
#
loop_
_entity_poly.entity_id
_entity_poly.type
_entity_poly.pdbx_seq_one_letter_code
_entity_poly.pdbx_strand_id
1 'polypeptide(L)'
;MYAAIRQFKARPGSADTLAEKIKEAISIISDVSGFMGYYVVYAPDDTVTAISVFNTVAEAQESNRRALAFIEDNLGPLVIGQASATAGPVIVHSLP
;
A
#
# COMPACT_ATOMS: atom_id res chain seq x y z
N MET A 1 -0.30 -17.43 -2.24
CA MET A 1 -0.60 -15.98 -2.43
C MET A 1 -0.62 -15.31 -1.07
N TYR A 2 0.10 -14.22 -0.94
CA TYR A 2 0.21 -13.45 0.30
C TYR A 2 -0.05 -11.98 0.01
N ALA A 3 -0.78 -11.31 0.90
CA ALA A 3 -1.09 -9.90 0.74
C ALA A 3 -0.35 -9.08 1.80
N ALA A 4 0.13 -7.93 1.37
CA ALA A 4 0.67 -6.90 2.26
C ALA A 4 -0.31 -5.74 2.25
N ILE A 5 -0.66 -5.24 3.43
CA ILE A 5 -1.66 -4.19 3.58
C ILE A 5 -1.05 -3.06 4.40
N ARG A 6 -1.14 -1.83 3.89
CA ARG A 6 -0.75 -0.62 4.59
C ARG A 6 -1.97 0.27 4.71
N GLN A 7 -2.09 0.96 5.83
CA GLN A 7 -3.21 1.85 6.05
C GLN A 7 -2.75 3.11 6.78
N PHE A 8 -3.26 4.25 6.36
CA PHE A 8 -3.01 5.52 7.04
C PHE A 8 -4.19 6.47 6.84
N LYS A 9 -4.26 7.47 7.71
CA LYS A 9 -5.24 8.54 7.62
C LYS A 9 -4.63 9.70 6.83
N ALA A 10 -5.32 10.13 5.80
CA ALA A 10 -4.87 11.26 4.97
C ALA A 10 -5.49 12.56 5.44
N ARG A 11 -4.85 13.68 5.10
CA ARG A 11 -5.46 15.00 5.28
C ARG A 11 -6.72 15.08 4.42
N PRO A 12 -7.81 15.66 4.97
CA PRO A 12 -9.07 15.77 4.23
C PRO A 12 -8.88 16.43 2.87
N GLY A 13 -9.52 15.85 1.84
CA GLY A 13 -9.52 16.40 0.50
C GLY A 13 -8.24 16.20 -0.29
N SER A 14 -7.35 15.29 0.13
CA SER A 14 -6.06 15.08 -0.54
C SER A 14 -6.04 13.92 -1.55
N ALA A 15 -7.21 13.37 -1.91
CA ALA A 15 -7.29 12.17 -2.77
C ALA A 15 -6.53 12.33 -4.10
N ASP A 16 -6.76 13.43 -4.80
CA ASP A 16 -6.13 13.65 -6.12
C ASP A 16 -4.62 13.81 -5.99
N THR A 17 -4.16 14.58 -5.01
CA THR A 17 -2.74 14.78 -4.76
C THR A 17 -2.06 13.47 -4.36
N LEU A 18 -2.71 12.68 -3.49
CA LEU A 18 -2.19 11.38 -3.10
C LEU A 18 -2.12 10.42 -4.29
N ALA A 19 -3.16 10.38 -5.12
CA ALA A 19 -3.17 9.50 -6.28
C ALA A 19 -1.97 9.77 -7.20
N GLU A 20 -1.66 11.04 -7.45
CA GLU A 20 -0.50 11.41 -8.29
C GLU A 20 0.83 10.98 -7.65
N LYS A 21 0.98 11.20 -6.33
CA LYS A 21 2.22 10.81 -5.63
C LYS A 21 2.37 9.31 -5.49
N ILE A 22 1.28 8.60 -5.20
CA ILE A 22 1.31 7.14 -5.00
C ILE A 22 1.63 6.41 -6.31
N LYS A 23 1.30 6.96 -7.46
CA LYS A 23 1.71 6.38 -8.75
C LYS A 23 3.22 6.15 -8.83
N GLU A 24 4.02 6.99 -8.17
CA GLU A 24 5.48 6.83 -8.14
C GLU A 24 5.90 5.58 -7.37
N ALA A 25 5.06 5.09 -6.45
CA ALA A 25 5.36 3.89 -5.68
C ALA A 25 5.13 2.60 -6.48
N ILE A 26 4.40 2.66 -7.60
CA ILE A 26 4.07 1.47 -8.40
C ILE A 26 5.35 0.73 -8.81
N SER A 27 6.36 1.43 -9.34
CA SER A 27 7.60 0.81 -9.78
C SER A 27 8.39 0.22 -8.61
N ILE A 28 8.33 0.83 -7.44
CA ILE A 28 9.02 0.35 -6.24
C ILE A 28 8.40 -0.96 -5.75
N ILE A 29 7.07 -1.01 -5.69
CA ILE A 29 6.34 -2.19 -5.22
C ILE A 29 6.40 -3.33 -6.24
N SER A 30 6.20 -3.01 -7.52
CA SER A 30 6.21 -4.02 -8.58
C SER A 30 7.60 -4.61 -8.84
N ASP A 31 8.66 -3.93 -8.39
CA ASP A 31 10.03 -4.43 -8.48
C ASP A 31 10.32 -5.54 -7.46
N VAL A 32 9.49 -5.70 -6.45
CA VAL A 32 9.63 -6.81 -5.51
C VAL A 32 9.31 -8.12 -6.22
N SER A 33 10.19 -9.12 -6.08
CA SER A 33 10.03 -10.44 -6.70
C SER A 33 8.68 -11.04 -6.33
N GLY A 34 8.04 -11.74 -7.25
CA GLY A 34 6.76 -12.40 -7.01
C GLY A 34 5.55 -11.48 -7.02
N PHE A 35 5.70 -10.24 -7.47
CA PHE A 35 4.60 -9.27 -7.54
C PHE A 35 3.44 -9.79 -8.40
N MET A 36 2.24 -9.72 -7.87
CA MET A 36 1.01 -10.20 -8.53
C MET A 36 -0.07 -9.14 -8.68
N GLY A 37 -0.01 -8.05 -7.95
CA GLY A 37 -1.01 -7.00 -8.06
C GLY A 37 -0.85 -5.92 -6.99
N TYR A 38 -1.43 -4.75 -7.26
CA TYR A 38 -1.32 -3.58 -6.39
C TYR A 38 -2.59 -2.74 -6.51
N TYR A 39 -3.18 -2.41 -5.37
CA TYR A 39 -4.41 -1.62 -5.29
C TYR A 39 -4.26 -0.58 -4.19
N VAL A 40 -4.79 0.61 -4.44
CA VAL A 40 -4.89 1.66 -3.42
C VAL A 40 -6.32 2.15 -3.40
N VAL A 41 -6.91 2.16 -2.21
CA VAL A 41 -8.29 2.59 -1.99
C VAL A 41 -8.29 3.82 -1.09
N TYR A 42 -8.99 4.86 -1.51
CA TYR A 42 -9.19 6.07 -0.71
C TYR A 42 -10.66 6.09 -0.25
N ALA A 43 -10.89 5.87 1.04
CA ALA A 43 -12.23 5.82 1.61
C ALA A 43 -12.78 7.23 1.87
N PRO A 44 -14.13 7.39 1.95
CA PRO A 44 -14.75 8.70 2.18
C PRO A 44 -14.34 9.38 3.48
N ASP A 45 -13.87 8.63 4.47
CA ASP A 45 -13.39 9.16 5.75
C ASP A 45 -11.89 9.51 5.72
N ASP A 46 -11.29 9.58 4.54
CA ASP A 46 -9.87 9.85 4.31
C ASP A 46 -8.93 8.75 4.81
N THR A 47 -9.43 7.54 4.99
CA THR A 47 -8.57 6.37 5.26
C THR A 47 -8.06 5.81 3.93
N VAL A 48 -6.74 5.69 3.81
CA VAL A 48 -6.08 5.15 2.62
C VAL A 48 -5.59 3.75 2.95
N THR A 49 -5.95 2.78 2.10
CA THR A 49 -5.53 1.39 2.23
C THR A 49 -4.83 0.98 0.94
N ALA A 50 -3.57 0.55 1.06
CA ALA A 50 -2.80 0.04 -0.06
C ALA A 50 -2.60 -1.47 0.12
N ILE A 51 -2.84 -2.23 -0.94
CA ILE A 51 -2.77 -3.69 -0.93
C ILE A 51 -1.85 -4.13 -2.05
N SER A 52 -0.86 -4.96 -1.73
CA SER A 52 -0.02 -5.61 -2.73
C SER A 52 0.00 -7.12 -2.51
N VAL A 53 0.10 -7.88 -3.59
CA VAL A 53 -0.03 -9.35 -3.55
C VAL A 53 1.22 -9.97 -4.14
N PHE A 54 1.70 -11.04 -3.48
CA PHE A 54 2.96 -11.72 -3.81
C PHE A 54 2.84 -13.24 -3.65
N ASN A 55 3.86 -13.95 -4.12
CA ASN A 55 3.93 -15.41 -4.00
C ASN A 55 4.33 -15.89 -2.61
N THR A 56 5.11 -15.09 -1.85
CA THR A 56 5.63 -15.49 -0.54
C THR A 56 5.39 -14.40 0.50
N VAL A 57 5.40 -14.80 1.77
CA VAL A 57 5.25 -13.84 2.87
C VAL A 57 6.46 -12.90 2.95
N ALA A 58 7.65 -13.40 2.67
CA ALA A 58 8.85 -12.55 2.71
C ALA A 58 8.78 -11.43 1.68
N GLU A 59 8.26 -11.71 0.49
CA GLU A 59 8.04 -10.70 -0.55
C GLU A 59 7.00 -9.67 -0.12
N ALA A 60 5.89 -10.13 0.46
CA ALA A 60 4.85 -9.24 0.97
C ALA A 60 5.42 -8.33 2.08
N GLN A 61 6.21 -8.86 2.99
CA GLN A 61 6.87 -8.09 4.05
C GLN A 61 7.85 -7.07 3.48
N GLU A 62 8.60 -7.44 2.44
CA GLU A 62 9.52 -6.52 1.77
C GLU A 62 8.76 -5.37 1.11
N SER A 63 7.61 -5.64 0.50
CA SER A 63 6.77 -4.59 -0.08
C SER A 63 6.28 -3.61 0.99
N ASN A 64 5.90 -4.10 2.17
CA ASN A 64 5.52 -3.24 3.29
C ASN A 64 6.67 -2.35 3.74
N ARG A 65 7.87 -2.91 3.85
CA ARG A 65 9.06 -2.14 4.23
C ARG A 65 9.32 -0.99 3.26
N ARG A 66 9.28 -1.28 1.96
CA ARG A 66 9.49 -0.27 0.92
C ARG A 66 8.37 0.77 0.90
N ALA A 67 7.13 0.32 1.08
CA ALA A 67 5.96 1.21 1.07
C ALA A 67 5.98 2.17 2.26
N LEU A 68 6.31 1.68 3.47
CA LEU A 68 6.38 2.53 4.65
C LEU A 68 7.49 3.58 4.51
N ALA A 69 8.64 3.22 3.94
CA ALA A 69 9.70 4.17 3.65
C ALA A 69 9.25 5.23 2.64
N PHE A 70 8.55 4.83 1.58
CA PHE A 70 8.01 5.76 0.59
C PHE A 70 7.02 6.74 1.22
N ILE A 71 6.12 6.24 2.07
CA ILE A 71 5.13 7.08 2.77
C ILE A 71 5.85 8.12 3.64
N GLU A 72 6.83 7.68 4.42
CA GLU A 72 7.59 8.57 5.28
C GLU A 72 8.34 9.64 4.48
N ASP A 73 9.01 9.23 3.41
CA ASP A 73 9.88 10.12 2.63
C ASP A 73 9.12 11.05 1.69
N ASN A 74 7.94 10.66 1.20
CA ASN A 74 7.25 11.38 0.13
C ASN A 74 5.84 11.86 0.48
N LEU A 75 5.17 11.25 1.45
CA LEU A 75 3.78 11.54 1.77
C LEU A 75 3.58 12.20 3.13
N GLY A 76 4.66 12.45 3.88
CA GLY A 76 4.58 12.96 5.24
C GLY A 76 3.60 14.12 5.45
N PRO A 77 3.65 15.19 4.63
CA PRO A 77 2.74 16.33 4.79
C PRO A 77 1.26 15.99 4.58
N LEU A 78 0.95 14.87 3.92
CA LEU A 78 -0.41 14.45 3.61
C LEU A 78 -0.94 13.38 4.57
N VAL A 79 -0.12 12.89 5.49
CA VAL A 79 -0.47 11.80 6.41
C VAL A 79 -0.69 12.36 7.81
N ILE A 80 -1.80 11.96 8.44
CA ILE A 80 -2.12 12.27 9.82
C ILE A 80 -1.80 11.04 10.68
N GLY A 81 -0.90 11.21 11.66
CA GLY A 81 -0.47 10.11 12.51
C GLY A 81 0.52 9.18 11.80
N GLN A 82 0.47 7.91 12.13
CA GLN A 82 1.39 6.91 11.61
C GLN A 82 0.66 5.90 10.73
N ALA A 83 1.36 5.42 9.69
CA ALA A 83 0.88 4.31 8.88
C ALA A 83 1.06 3.00 9.63
N SER A 84 0.10 2.09 9.48
CA SER A 84 0.19 0.72 9.94
C SER A 84 0.40 -0.22 8.77
N ALA A 85 0.98 -1.39 9.04
CA ALA A 85 1.22 -2.41 8.02
C ALA A 85 1.07 -3.79 8.59
N THR A 86 0.56 -4.71 7.77
CA THR A 86 0.45 -6.12 8.11
C THR A 86 0.63 -6.95 6.84
N ALA A 87 0.92 -8.23 6.99
CA ALA A 87 1.05 -9.16 5.88
C ALA A 87 0.63 -10.55 6.32
N GLY A 88 0.01 -11.29 5.43
CA GLY A 88 -0.43 -12.65 5.73
C GLY A 88 -0.90 -13.38 4.49
N PRO A 89 -1.21 -14.68 4.63
CA PRO A 89 -1.73 -15.46 3.52
C PRO A 89 -3.13 -15.00 3.13
N VAL A 90 -3.40 -15.03 1.83
CA VAL A 90 -4.75 -14.84 1.30
C VAL A 90 -5.46 -16.18 1.47
N ILE A 91 -6.44 -16.23 2.35
CA ILE A 91 -7.13 -17.49 2.67
C ILE A 91 -8.36 -17.75 1.80
N VAL A 92 -8.87 -16.71 1.14
CA VAL A 92 -9.98 -16.82 0.19
C VAL A 92 -9.76 -15.83 -0.92
N HIS A 93 -9.84 -16.29 -2.15
CA HIS A 93 -9.85 -15.38 -3.29
C HIS A 93 -10.78 -15.95 -4.36
N SER A 94 -11.49 -15.06 -5.03
CA SER A 94 -12.43 -15.44 -6.09
C SER A 94 -12.40 -14.38 -7.18
N LEU A 95 -12.35 -14.83 -8.42
CA LEU A 95 -12.42 -13.97 -9.60
C LEU A 95 -13.60 -14.38 -10.44
N PRO A 96 -14.20 -13.45 -11.24
CA PRO A 96 -15.28 -13.80 -12.15
C PRO A 96 -14.85 -14.76 -13.24
#